data_92894c5402aebafb6123e6b72526cb3f
#
_entry.id   92894c5402aebafb6123e6b72526cb3f
#
_cell.length_a   1.000
_cell.length_b   1.000
_cell.length_c   1.000
_cell.angle_alpha   90.00
_cell.angle_beta   90.00
_cell.angle_gamma   90.00
#
_symmetry.space_group_name_H-M   'P 1'
#
loop_
_entity.id
_entity.type
_entity.pdbx_description
1 polymer ?
#
loop_
_entity_poly.entity_id
_entity_poly.type
_entity_poly.pdbx_seq_one_letter_code
_entity_poly.pdbx_strand_id
1 'polypeptide(L)'
;MTMPRNQIQKSLLPLLFAIMFLLGCGAINPFCGSARPKPGLTSVAPNPVSLAEVEQGLLLTVNGTQFYSNSVVLWNGEALSTTVMSSTQLQVTITTAQISSPGTAQIVVHTPANLSGDLGCDSGGNSQALTFTVN
;
A
#
# COMPACT_ATOMS: atom_id res chain seq x y z
N MET A 1 -29.51 47.69 36.14
CA MET A 1 -30.03 47.03 34.94
C MET A 1 -29.54 45.60 34.96
N THR A 2 -30.37 44.68 35.47
CA THR A 2 -30.05 43.24 35.48
C THR A 2 -30.66 42.57 34.27
N MET A 3 -29.83 42.15 33.34
CA MET A 3 -30.28 41.33 32.18
C MET A 3 -30.85 40.00 32.69
N PRO A 4 -32.00 39.57 32.19
CA PRO A 4 -32.61 38.33 32.64
C PRO A 4 -31.74 37.13 32.19
N ARG A 5 -31.41 36.33 33.17
CA ARG A 5 -30.59 35.10 33.05
C ARG A 5 -31.03 34.12 31.93
N ASN A 6 -32.24 34.29 31.43
CA ASN A 6 -32.87 33.44 30.43
C ASN A 6 -32.47 33.76 28.96
N GLN A 7 -31.92 34.96 28.72
CA GLN A 7 -31.47 35.33 27.36
C GLN A 7 -30.08 34.79 27.03
N ILE A 8 -29.22 34.67 28.02
CA ILE A 8 -27.85 34.15 27.87
C ILE A 8 -27.87 32.63 27.54
N GLN A 9 -28.82 31.93 28.15
CA GLN A 9 -28.93 30.48 27.98
C GLN A 9 -29.47 30.07 26.59
N LYS A 10 -30.27 30.94 25.95
CA LYS A 10 -30.80 30.71 24.60
C LYS A 10 -29.78 30.97 23.49
N SER A 11 -28.78 31.83 23.75
CA SER A 11 -27.72 32.14 22.77
C SER A 11 -26.54 31.15 22.81
N LEU A 12 -26.31 30.49 23.95
CA LEU A 12 -25.20 29.54 24.10
C LEU A 12 -25.49 28.15 23.49
N LEU A 13 -26.77 27.78 23.42
CA LEU A 13 -27.16 26.47 22.89
C LEU A 13 -26.86 26.29 21.40
N PRO A 14 -27.19 27.29 20.51
CA PRO A 14 -26.85 27.19 19.10
C PRO A 14 -25.34 27.30 18.84
N LEU A 15 -24.60 28.04 19.67
CA LEU A 15 -23.15 28.15 19.56
C LEU A 15 -22.44 26.84 19.90
N LEU A 16 -22.87 26.13 20.94
CA LEU A 16 -22.38 24.81 21.30
C LEU A 16 -22.68 23.77 20.22
N PHE A 17 -23.86 23.85 19.59
CA PHE A 17 -24.23 22.95 18.49
C PHE A 17 -23.42 23.22 17.23
N ALA A 18 -23.09 24.48 16.91
CA ALA A 18 -22.25 24.86 15.78
C ALA A 18 -20.80 24.40 15.96
N ILE A 19 -20.27 24.44 17.18
CA ILE A 19 -18.91 23.95 17.49
C ILE A 19 -18.84 22.41 17.36
N MET A 20 -19.88 21.68 17.71
CA MET A 20 -19.93 20.23 17.52
C MET A 20 -19.95 19.80 16.05
N PHE A 21 -20.55 20.62 15.16
CA PHE A 21 -20.55 20.34 13.72
C PHE A 21 -19.21 20.63 13.02
N LEU A 22 -18.38 21.50 13.58
CA LEU A 22 -17.04 21.82 13.06
C LEU A 22 -15.97 20.79 13.46
N LEU A 23 -16.24 19.96 14.46
CA LEU A 23 -15.35 18.86 14.89
C LEU A 23 -15.63 17.53 14.17
N GLY A 24 -16.58 17.49 13.26
CA GLY A 24 -17.10 16.29 12.61
C GLY A 24 -16.53 15.94 11.25
N CYS A 25 -15.40 16.51 10.83
CA CYS A 25 -14.83 16.17 9.53
C CYS A 25 -13.35 15.80 9.65
N GLY A 26 -13.09 14.51 9.63
CA GLY A 26 -11.77 13.91 9.58
C GLY A 26 -11.20 13.72 10.99
N ALA A 27 -11.46 12.55 11.58
CA ALA A 27 -10.67 12.09 12.69
C ALA A 27 -9.22 11.99 12.20
N ILE A 28 -8.45 13.07 12.34
CA ILE A 28 -7.00 12.99 12.34
C ILE A 28 -6.69 12.15 13.56
N ASN A 29 -6.51 10.84 13.34
CA ASN A 29 -6.06 9.96 14.38
C ASN A 29 -4.59 10.30 14.62
N PRO A 30 -4.23 11.00 15.70
CA PRO A 30 -2.83 11.43 15.94
C PRO A 30 -1.89 10.24 16.14
N PHE A 31 -2.45 9.03 16.30
CA PHE A 31 -1.70 7.79 16.44
C PHE A 31 -1.41 7.10 15.10
N CYS A 32 -1.96 7.57 13.96
CA CYS A 32 -1.74 7.02 12.63
C CYS A 32 -0.68 7.77 11.80
N GLY A 33 0.14 8.60 12.41
CA GLY A 33 1.08 9.49 11.72
C GLY A 33 2.19 8.79 10.91
N SER A 34 2.38 7.48 11.09
CA SER A 34 3.37 6.66 10.38
C SER A 34 2.77 5.50 9.58
N ALA A 35 1.44 5.46 9.42
CA ALA A 35 0.78 4.44 8.63
C ALA A 35 1.32 4.43 7.19
N ARG A 36 1.75 3.26 6.71
CA ARG A 36 2.21 3.09 5.34
C ARG A 36 1.03 2.83 4.42
N PRO A 37 0.85 3.60 3.35
CA PRO A 37 -0.16 3.27 2.36
C PRO A 37 0.14 1.93 1.68
N LYS A 38 -0.89 1.28 1.14
CA LYS A 38 -0.74 0.05 0.36
C LYS A 38 0.07 0.33 -0.90
N PRO A 39 1.00 -0.56 -1.29
CA PRO A 39 1.73 -0.40 -2.54
C PRO A 39 0.76 -0.51 -3.74
N GLY A 40 1.02 0.28 -4.77
CA GLY A 40 0.35 0.18 -6.06
C GLY A 40 1.27 -0.52 -7.06
N LEU A 41 0.81 -1.59 -7.72
CA LEU A 41 1.53 -2.26 -8.80
C LEU A 41 0.97 -1.80 -10.14
N THR A 42 1.84 -1.25 -11.00
CA THR A 42 1.43 -0.67 -12.29
C THR A 42 1.80 -1.55 -13.47
N SER A 43 3.03 -2.07 -13.50
CA SER A 43 3.52 -2.92 -14.59
C SER A 43 4.67 -3.81 -14.13
N VAL A 44 4.89 -4.87 -14.88
CA VAL A 44 6.07 -5.73 -14.78
C VAL A 44 6.72 -5.83 -16.16
N ALA A 45 8.04 -5.80 -16.23
CA ALA A 45 8.78 -5.81 -17.49
C ALA A 45 10.10 -6.61 -17.36
N PRO A 46 10.43 -7.43 -18.37
CA PRO A 46 9.65 -7.76 -19.57
C PRO A 46 8.44 -8.64 -19.25
N ASN A 47 7.36 -8.51 -20.03
CA ASN A 47 6.17 -9.37 -19.95
C ASN A 47 5.32 -9.20 -21.24
N PRO A 48 5.00 -10.24 -22.01
CA PRO A 48 5.38 -11.64 -21.79
C PRO A 48 6.87 -11.93 -22.08
N VAL A 49 7.35 -13.12 -21.68
CA VAL A 49 8.71 -13.58 -21.91
C VAL A 49 8.69 -15.02 -22.45
N SER A 50 9.82 -15.48 -22.99
CA SER A 50 10.03 -16.89 -23.37
C SER A 50 10.57 -17.68 -22.18
N LEU A 51 10.34 -19.02 -22.20
CA LEU A 51 10.93 -19.90 -21.20
C LEU A 51 12.47 -19.85 -21.23
N ALA A 52 13.07 -19.70 -22.41
CA ALA A 52 14.52 -19.60 -22.58
C ALA A 52 15.13 -18.39 -21.83
N GLU A 53 14.41 -17.27 -21.73
CA GLU A 53 14.84 -16.11 -20.94
C GLU A 53 14.79 -16.42 -19.44
N VAL A 54 13.79 -17.15 -18.98
CA VAL A 54 13.67 -17.60 -17.59
C VAL A 54 14.79 -18.57 -17.22
N GLU A 55 15.16 -19.50 -18.12
CA GLU A 55 16.25 -20.46 -17.93
C GLU A 55 17.62 -19.78 -17.73
N GLN A 56 17.81 -18.61 -18.32
CA GLN A 56 19.02 -17.80 -18.16
C GLN A 56 19.03 -16.92 -16.91
N GLY A 57 17.96 -16.93 -16.14
CA GLY A 57 17.79 -16.04 -14.99
C GLY A 57 17.28 -14.66 -15.43
N LEU A 58 15.98 -14.55 -15.56
CA LEU A 58 15.31 -13.33 -16.00
C LEU A 58 15.32 -12.27 -14.88
N LEU A 59 15.88 -11.10 -15.14
CA LEU A 59 15.72 -9.94 -14.28
C LEU A 59 14.39 -9.25 -14.59
N LEU A 60 13.43 -9.37 -13.67
CA LEU A 60 12.11 -8.75 -13.78
C LEU A 60 12.10 -7.41 -13.03
N THR A 61 11.74 -6.34 -13.73
CA THR A 61 11.50 -5.02 -13.14
C THR A 61 10.02 -4.86 -12.84
N VAL A 62 9.72 -4.49 -11.62
CA VAL A 62 8.37 -4.30 -11.09
C VAL A 62 8.18 -2.80 -10.84
N ASN A 63 7.27 -2.15 -11.56
CA ASN A 63 7.00 -0.73 -11.45
C ASN A 63 5.68 -0.48 -10.74
N GLY A 64 5.67 0.59 -9.94
CA GLY A 64 4.49 0.93 -9.15
C GLY A 64 4.65 2.19 -8.34
N THR A 65 4.01 2.21 -7.19
CA THR A 65 4.05 3.35 -6.26
C THR A 65 4.08 2.87 -4.81
N GLN A 66 4.59 3.72 -3.93
CA GLN A 66 4.57 3.49 -2.48
C GLN A 66 5.33 2.23 -2.06
N PHE A 67 6.43 1.94 -2.72
CA PHE A 67 7.37 0.91 -2.31
C PHE A 67 8.27 1.42 -1.19
N TYR A 68 8.52 0.57 -0.21
CA TYR A 68 9.37 0.83 0.93
C TYR A 68 10.57 -0.12 0.93
N SER A 69 11.57 0.17 1.74
CA SER A 69 12.81 -0.63 1.81
C SER A 69 12.60 -2.10 2.20
N ASN A 70 11.45 -2.43 2.77
CA ASN A 70 11.04 -3.78 3.15
C ASN A 70 9.87 -4.32 2.30
N SER A 71 9.55 -3.67 1.18
CA SER A 71 8.58 -4.21 0.22
C SER A 71 9.16 -5.45 -0.47
N VAL A 72 8.32 -6.47 -0.65
CA VAL A 72 8.71 -7.73 -1.30
C VAL A 72 7.75 -8.07 -2.42
N VAL A 73 8.28 -8.69 -3.47
CA VAL A 73 7.46 -9.23 -4.56
C VAL A 73 7.03 -10.64 -4.18
N LEU A 74 5.74 -10.91 -4.34
CA LEU A 74 5.14 -12.22 -4.17
C LEU A 74 4.87 -12.82 -5.54
N TRP A 75 5.34 -14.06 -5.75
CA TRP A 75 5.09 -14.90 -6.90
C TRP A 75 4.09 -15.99 -6.51
N ASN A 76 2.87 -15.93 -7.02
CA ASN A 76 1.78 -16.82 -6.62
C ASN A 76 1.61 -16.92 -5.08
N GLY A 77 1.89 -15.82 -4.37
CA GLY A 77 1.80 -15.74 -2.91
C GLY A 77 3.10 -16.03 -2.16
N GLU A 78 4.14 -16.55 -2.81
CA GLU A 78 5.45 -16.80 -2.21
C GLU A 78 6.40 -15.61 -2.37
N ALA A 79 7.08 -15.23 -1.29
CA ALA A 79 7.99 -14.09 -1.29
C ALA A 79 9.29 -14.41 -2.05
N LEU A 80 9.64 -13.53 -2.99
CA LEU A 80 10.92 -13.59 -3.70
C LEU A 80 11.95 -12.64 -3.07
N SER A 81 13.23 -13.00 -3.24
CA SER A 81 14.33 -12.09 -2.93
C SER A 81 14.22 -10.84 -3.80
N THR A 82 13.88 -9.71 -3.17
CA THR A 82 13.52 -8.47 -3.83
C THR A 82 14.57 -7.40 -3.56
N THR A 83 15.04 -6.73 -4.60
CA THR A 83 15.86 -5.53 -4.49
C THR A 83 14.99 -4.30 -4.68
N VAL A 84 14.95 -3.41 -3.69
CA VAL A 84 14.21 -2.15 -3.77
C VAL A 84 15.12 -1.09 -4.40
N MET A 85 14.82 -0.69 -5.63
CA MET A 85 15.57 0.33 -6.37
C MET A 85 15.13 1.75 -6.01
N SER A 86 13.83 1.94 -5.82
CA SER A 86 13.22 3.22 -5.45
C SER A 86 11.82 3.01 -4.86
N SER A 87 11.15 4.09 -4.49
CA SER A 87 9.74 4.05 -4.06
C SER A 87 8.75 3.68 -5.19
N THR A 88 9.25 3.53 -6.42
CA THR A 88 8.44 3.22 -7.61
C THR A 88 8.96 2.03 -8.40
N GLN A 89 10.07 1.42 -8.00
CA GLN A 89 10.70 0.33 -8.74
C GLN A 89 11.34 -0.71 -7.84
N LEU A 90 11.02 -1.98 -8.09
CA LEU A 90 11.65 -3.16 -7.49
C LEU A 90 12.24 -4.04 -8.59
N GLN A 91 13.19 -4.87 -8.22
CA GLN A 91 13.76 -5.89 -9.09
C GLN A 91 13.78 -7.26 -8.39
N VAL A 92 13.46 -8.30 -9.15
CA VAL A 92 13.55 -9.70 -8.74
C VAL A 92 14.13 -10.54 -9.87
N THR A 93 14.80 -11.63 -9.54
CA THR A 93 15.27 -12.61 -10.53
C THR A 93 14.29 -13.79 -10.57
N ILE A 94 13.78 -14.10 -11.77
CA ILE A 94 12.92 -15.24 -12.03
C ILE A 94 13.76 -16.33 -12.68
N THR A 95 13.65 -17.54 -12.19
CA THR A 95 14.36 -18.71 -12.70
C THR A 95 13.39 -19.88 -12.88
N THR A 96 13.88 -21.00 -13.35
CA THR A 96 13.10 -22.25 -13.47
C THR A 96 12.58 -22.78 -12.14
N ALA A 97 13.11 -22.30 -11.01
CA ALA A 97 12.56 -22.62 -9.69
C ALA A 97 11.16 -22.01 -9.46
N GLN A 98 10.85 -20.88 -10.09
CA GLN A 98 9.55 -20.22 -10.02
C GLN A 98 8.59 -20.72 -11.09
N ILE A 99 9.12 -20.95 -12.31
CA ILE A 99 8.32 -21.43 -13.43
C ILE A 99 9.21 -22.22 -14.41
N SER A 100 8.89 -23.49 -14.61
CA SER A 100 9.70 -24.44 -15.41
C SER A 100 9.05 -24.83 -16.75
N SER A 101 7.90 -24.24 -17.06
CA SER A 101 7.15 -24.49 -18.31
C SER A 101 6.34 -23.25 -18.69
N PRO A 102 5.94 -23.09 -19.95
CA PRO A 102 5.03 -22.03 -20.35
C PRO A 102 3.78 -22.00 -19.48
N GLY A 103 3.35 -20.78 -19.10
CA GLY A 103 2.24 -20.59 -18.18
C GLY A 103 2.13 -19.17 -17.67
N THR A 104 1.34 -18.97 -16.63
CA THR A 104 1.13 -17.66 -16.01
C THR A 104 1.38 -17.71 -14.51
N ALA A 105 1.78 -16.57 -13.95
CA ALA A 105 1.90 -16.38 -12.52
C ALA A 105 1.27 -15.05 -12.09
N GLN A 106 0.83 -14.96 -10.84
CA GLN A 106 0.33 -13.74 -10.25
C GLN A 106 1.46 -13.04 -9.50
N ILE A 107 1.73 -11.80 -9.87
CA ILE A 107 2.69 -10.93 -9.20
C ILE A 107 1.93 -9.95 -8.32
N VAL A 108 2.31 -9.89 -7.06
CA VAL A 108 1.79 -8.95 -6.06
C VAL A 108 2.98 -8.33 -5.34
N VAL A 109 2.89 -7.06 -4.97
CA VAL A 109 3.85 -6.44 -4.06
C VAL A 109 3.23 -6.38 -2.67
N HIS A 110 3.96 -6.87 -1.68
CA HIS A 110 3.60 -6.79 -0.28
C HIS A 110 4.51 -5.80 0.44
N THR A 111 3.93 -4.84 1.14
CA THR A 111 4.66 -3.96 2.05
C THR A 111 4.23 -4.28 3.48
N PRO A 112 5.14 -4.75 4.35
CA PRO A 112 4.82 -5.00 5.75
C PRO A 112 4.38 -3.72 6.47
N ALA A 113 3.50 -3.87 7.45
CA ALA A 113 3.11 -2.79 8.33
C ALA A 113 4.32 -2.18 9.06
N ASN A 114 4.24 -0.91 9.40
CA ASN A 114 5.22 -0.28 10.28
C ASN A 114 4.80 -0.53 11.73
N LEU A 115 5.53 -1.40 12.43
CA LEU A 115 5.20 -1.81 13.80
C LEU A 115 5.43 -0.72 14.86
N SER A 116 6.15 0.34 14.53
CA SER A 116 6.43 1.44 15.46
C SER A 116 5.38 2.55 15.33
N GLY A 117 4.28 2.44 16.06
CA GLY A 117 3.30 3.52 16.23
C GLY A 117 1.95 3.35 15.50
N ASP A 118 1.70 2.22 14.83
CA ASP A 118 0.46 1.96 14.10
C ASP A 118 -0.62 1.31 14.99
N LEU A 119 -0.99 1.97 16.09
CA LEU A 119 -2.05 1.49 16.98
C LEU A 119 -3.42 1.55 16.27
N GLY A 120 -3.78 0.46 15.59
CA GLY A 120 -5.10 0.29 14.97
C GLY A 120 -5.29 1.00 13.63
N CYS A 121 -4.21 1.35 12.94
CA CYS A 121 -4.25 1.93 11.60
C CYS A 121 -3.93 0.88 10.55
N ASP A 122 -4.66 0.90 9.43
CA ASP A 122 -4.29 0.11 8.26
C ASP A 122 -2.94 0.59 7.71
N SER A 123 -1.93 -0.27 7.79
CA SER A 123 -0.57 0.06 7.37
C SER A 123 -0.01 -1.04 6.48
N GLY A 124 0.56 -0.66 5.33
CA GLY A 124 1.10 -1.60 4.37
C GLY A 124 0.03 -2.48 3.70
N GLY A 125 0.37 -3.71 3.42
CA GLY A 125 -0.50 -4.71 2.79
C GLY A 125 -0.11 -5.05 1.37
N ASN A 126 -1.02 -5.67 0.62
CA ASN A 126 -0.79 -6.15 -0.73
C ASN A 126 -1.29 -5.16 -1.79
N SER A 127 -0.55 -5.05 -2.89
CA SER A 127 -1.02 -4.41 -4.13
C SER A 127 -2.13 -5.23 -4.79
N GLN A 128 -2.73 -4.68 -5.86
CA GLN A 128 -3.42 -5.51 -6.85
C GLN A 128 -2.45 -6.49 -7.49
N ALA A 129 -2.98 -7.62 -7.97
CA ALA A 129 -2.21 -8.60 -8.71
C ALA A 129 -2.08 -8.21 -10.18
N LEU A 130 -0.91 -8.48 -10.79
CA LEU A 130 -0.71 -8.49 -12.24
C LEU A 130 -0.33 -9.88 -12.71
N THR A 131 -0.82 -10.26 -13.90
CA THR A 131 -0.47 -11.52 -14.53
C THR A 131 0.85 -11.40 -15.27
N PHE A 132 1.78 -12.29 -14.97
CA PHE A 132 3.02 -12.50 -15.70
C PHE A 132 2.85 -13.74 -16.60
N THR A 133 3.33 -13.67 -17.84
CA THR A 133 3.15 -14.72 -18.84
C THR A 133 4.48 -15.22 -19.37
N VAL A 134 4.67 -16.54 -19.38
CA VAL A 134 5.78 -17.24 -20.01
C VAL A 134 5.24 -18.05 -21.19
N ASN A 135 5.80 -17.85 -22.39
CA ASN A 135 5.45 -18.55 -23.64
C ASN A 135 6.41 -19.69 -23.96
#